data_62a2a25b973e7888bf94dbafa8b7ab94
#
_entry.id   62a2a25b973e7888bf94dbafa8b7ab94
#
_cell.length_a   1.000
_cell.length_b   1.000
_cell.length_c   1.000
_cell.angle_alpha   90.00
_cell.angle_beta   90.00
_cell.angle_gamma   90.00
#
_symmetry.space_group_name_H-M   'P 1'
#
loop_
_entity.id
_entity.type
_entity.pdbx_description
1 polymer ?
#
loop_
_entity_poly.entity_id
_entity_poly.type
_entity_poly.pdbx_seq_one_letter_code
_entity_poly.pdbx_strand_id
1 'polypeptide(L)'
;MTKLYNQTSERYKRQTLRNNMPPSEKIVWAKLRNQQIESCKFRRQYSIDRFVVDFYSSELRLAIETDGDSHYQDGVPEYDRDRQAFLESKGTRFLRFTNQEVYQNIDGVVDKIREVICRLREVTPPVYLSRPHRSLIKEREAGGSSFFI
;
A
#
# COMPACT_ATOMS: atom_id res chain seq x y z
N MET A 1 16.00 -6.31 13.64
CA MET A 1 15.76 -6.07 13.37
C MET A 1 14.93 -5.71 13.18
N THR A 2 14.76 -5.88 13.00
CA THR A 2 13.89 -5.77 12.99
C THR A 2 13.12 -4.72 13.05
N LYS A 3 13.32 -3.79 13.26
CA LYS A 3 12.53 -2.61 13.45
C LYS A 3 12.58 -1.64 12.29
N LEU A 4 12.66 -2.20 11.08
CA LEU A 4 12.60 -1.35 9.91
C LEU A 4 11.20 -0.80 9.73
N TYR A 5 10.20 -1.62 10.01
CA TYR A 5 8.81 -1.23 9.77
C TYR A 5 8.14 -0.83 11.06
N ASN A 6 7.34 0.23 10.99
CA ASN A 6 6.52 0.71 12.08
C ASN A 6 7.28 0.87 13.39
N GLN A 7 8.41 1.52 13.32
CA GLN A 7 9.25 1.67 14.50
C GLN A 7 8.52 2.42 15.59
N THR A 8 8.77 2.00 16.82
CA THR A 8 8.16 2.63 17.98
C THR A 8 8.56 4.09 18.08
N SER A 9 9.78 4.40 17.71
CA SER A 9 10.26 5.78 17.81
C SER A 9 9.47 6.73 16.92
N GLU A 10 8.77 6.20 15.91
CA GLU A 10 7.99 7.04 15.03
C GLU A 10 6.51 7.04 15.38
N ARG A 11 6.16 6.46 16.51
CA ARG A 11 4.77 6.28 16.87
C ARG A 11 4.01 7.61 17.02
N TYR A 12 4.63 8.54 17.70
CA TYR A 12 4.00 9.83 17.92
C TYR A 12 3.76 10.54 16.60
N LYS A 13 4.75 10.47 15.74
CA LYS A 13 4.64 11.08 14.43
C LYS A 13 3.48 10.48 13.63
N ARG A 14 3.37 9.17 13.64
CA ARG A 14 2.28 8.51 12.92
C ARG A 14 0.93 8.90 13.48
N GLN A 15 0.83 8.97 14.81
CA GLN A 15 -0.43 9.33 15.44
C GLN A 15 -0.84 10.75 15.10
N THR A 16 0.11 11.66 15.10
CA THR A 16 -0.17 13.04 14.74
C THR A 16 -0.67 13.13 13.31
N LEU A 17 -0.02 12.41 12.40
CA LEU A 17 -0.42 12.41 11.01
C LEU A 17 -1.82 11.84 10.83
N ARG A 18 -2.15 10.78 11.55
CA ARG A 18 -3.49 10.21 11.45
C ARG A 18 -4.56 11.18 11.95
N ASN A 19 -4.24 11.94 12.97
CA ASN A 19 -5.21 12.89 13.52
C ASN A 19 -5.40 14.10 12.63
N ASN A 20 -4.46 14.34 11.72
CA ASN A 20 -4.50 15.53 10.88
C ASN A 20 -4.47 15.18 9.40
N MET A 21 -5.16 14.13 9.03
CA MET A 21 -5.18 13.68 7.64
C MET A 21 -5.82 14.74 6.75
N PRO A 22 -5.18 15.03 5.61
CA PRO A 22 -5.79 15.91 4.62
C PRO A 22 -7.07 15.29 4.06
N PRO A 23 -7.97 16.12 3.52
CA PRO A 23 -9.23 15.59 2.99
C PRO A 23 -9.07 14.50 1.94
N SER A 24 -8.10 14.62 1.04
CA SER A 24 -7.92 13.59 0.02
C SER A 24 -7.55 12.26 0.65
N GLU A 25 -6.71 12.28 1.67
CA GLU A 25 -6.35 11.05 2.35
C GLU A 25 -7.53 10.43 3.05
N LYS A 26 -8.40 11.27 3.63
CA LYS A 26 -9.60 10.75 4.28
C LYS A 26 -10.50 10.04 3.30
N ILE A 27 -10.64 10.59 2.11
CA ILE A 27 -11.48 9.99 1.08
C ILE A 27 -10.92 8.63 0.68
N VAL A 28 -9.62 8.56 0.43
CA VAL A 28 -9.01 7.30 0.05
C VAL A 28 -9.09 6.30 1.17
N TRP A 29 -8.84 6.74 2.40
CA TRP A 29 -8.90 5.83 3.54
C TRP A 29 -10.29 5.23 3.71
N ALA A 30 -11.33 6.01 3.48
CA ALA A 30 -12.69 5.50 3.57
C ALA A 30 -12.90 4.33 2.63
N LYS A 31 -12.18 4.30 1.51
CA LYS A 31 -12.29 3.20 0.56
C LYS A 31 -11.37 2.04 0.87
N LEU A 32 -10.25 2.30 1.52
CA LEU A 32 -9.26 1.26 1.80
C LEU A 32 -9.50 0.51 3.10
N ARG A 33 -10.09 1.18 4.07
CA ARG A 33 -10.24 0.59 5.40
C ARG A 33 -11.14 -0.63 5.34
N ASN A 34 -10.96 -1.50 6.31
CA ASN A 34 -11.80 -2.70 6.46
C ASN A 34 -11.66 -3.65 5.27
N GLN A 35 -10.52 -3.59 4.59
CA GLN A 35 -10.22 -4.52 3.50
C GLN A 35 -11.32 -4.53 2.43
N GLN A 36 -11.84 -3.35 2.11
CA GLN A 36 -12.96 -3.25 1.19
C GLN A 36 -12.58 -3.50 -0.26
N ILE A 37 -11.33 -3.23 -0.63
CA ILE A 37 -10.88 -3.41 -2.00
C ILE A 37 -10.12 -4.72 -2.08
N GLU A 38 -10.72 -5.69 -2.75
CA GLU A 38 -10.11 -7.00 -3.01
C GLU A 38 -9.61 -7.67 -1.73
N SER A 39 -10.26 -7.42 -0.62
CA SER A 39 -9.89 -7.99 0.67
C SER A 39 -8.43 -7.73 1.01
N CYS A 40 -7.89 -6.63 0.55
CA CYS A 40 -6.50 -6.28 0.79
C CYS A 40 -6.42 -5.34 1.98
N LYS A 41 -5.55 -5.67 2.90
CA LYS A 41 -5.43 -4.87 4.11
C LYS A 41 -4.43 -3.74 3.90
N PHE A 42 -4.86 -2.53 4.22
CA PHE A 42 -4.01 -1.36 4.19
C PHE A 42 -3.96 -0.72 5.58
N ARG A 43 -2.80 -0.17 5.90
CA ARG A 43 -2.63 0.61 7.11
C ARG A 43 -2.31 2.03 6.71
N ARG A 44 -2.88 2.98 7.44
CA ARG A 44 -2.63 4.39 7.14
C ARG A 44 -1.46 4.89 7.94
N GLN A 45 -0.74 5.84 7.37
CA GLN A 45 0.40 6.48 8.01
C GLN A 45 1.35 5.44 8.56
N TYR A 46 1.86 4.64 7.64
CA TYR A 46 2.71 3.51 8.00
C TYR A 46 4.17 3.89 7.84
N SER A 47 5.00 3.55 8.81
CA SER A 47 6.40 3.94 8.73
C SER A 47 7.25 2.77 8.25
N ILE A 48 8.20 3.10 7.38
CA ILE A 48 9.22 2.18 6.91
C ILE A 48 10.53 2.89 7.20
N ASP A 49 11.27 2.38 8.17
CA ASP A 49 12.43 3.07 8.69
C ASP A 49 11.99 4.44 9.21
N ARG A 50 12.60 5.52 8.79
CA ARG A 50 12.23 6.85 9.24
C ARG A 50 11.20 7.53 8.34
N PHE A 51 10.81 6.86 7.28
CA PHE A 51 9.87 7.44 6.32
C PHE A 51 8.46 6.96 6.61
N VAL A 52 7.49 7.82 6.32
CA VAL A 52 6.07 7.48 6.52
C VAL A 52 5.39 7.54 5.16
N VAL A 53 4.63 6.52 4.84
CA VAL A 53 3.81 6.52 3.63
C VAL A 53 2.35 6.63 4.03
N ASP A 54 1.53 7.17 3.14
CA ASP A 54 0.14 7.43 3.48
C ASP A 54 -0.62 6.14 3.77
N PHE A 55 -0.51 5.17 2.89
CA PHE A 55 -1.18 3.88 3.05
C PHE A 55 -0.25 2.77 2.59
N TYR A 56 -0.27 1.66 3.28
CA TYR A 56 0.66 0.57 2.98
C TYR A 56 0.01 -0.78 3.16
N SER A 57 0.22 -1.65 2.17
CA SER A 57 -0.17 -3.04 2.24
C SER A 57 1.08 -3.89 2.38
N SER A 58 1.20 -4.58 3.50
CA SER A 58 2.34 -5.46 3.73
C SER A 58 2.32 -6.67 2.81
N GLU A 59 1.15 -7.13 2.47
CA GLU A 59 1.01 -8.29 1.60
C GLU A 59 1.67 -8.05 0.26
N LEU A 60 1.44 -6.86 -0.30
CA LEU A 60 1.90 -6.55 -1.64
C LEU A 60 3.10 -5.61 -1.64
N ARG A 61 3.49 -5.12 -0.47
CA ARG A 61 4.52 -4.08 -0.35
C ARG A 61 4.15 -2.89 -1.23
N LEU A 62 2.88 -2.54 -1.18
CA LEU A 62 2.34 -1.47 -2.00
C LEU A 62 2.04 -0.26 -1.14
N ALA A 63 2.64 0.86 -1.49
CA ALA A 63 2.37 2.13 -0.84
C ALA A 63 1.50 2.96 -1.77
N ILE A 64 0.44 3.53 -1.22
CA ILE A 64 -0.44 4.43 -1.95
C ILE A 64 -0.30 5.80 -1.32
N GLU A 65 -0.08 6.80 -2.14
CA GLU A 65 0.09 8.15 -1.65
C GLU A 65 -0.78 9.12 -2.44
N THR A 66 -1.26 10.13 -1.75
CA THR A 66 -1.99 11.21 -2.39
C THR A 66 -1.15 12.47 -2.24
N ASP A 67 -0.99 13.19 -3.34
CA ASP A 67 -0.11 14.33 -3.36
C ASP A 67 -0.78 15.51 -4.02
N GLY A 68 -0.32 16.71 -3.62
CA GLY A 68 -0.66 17.87 -4.40
C GLY A 68 -0.03 17.74 -5.77
N ASP A 69 -0.66 18.34 -6.74
CA ASP A 69 -0.27 18.09 -8.11
C ASP A 69 0.86 18.95 -8.60
N SER A 70 1.32 19.88 -7.82
CA SER A 70 2.30 20.82 -8.33
C SER A 70 3.73 20.41 -8.05
N HIS A 71 3.94 19.37 -7.31
CA HIS A 71 5.26 19.12 -6.75
C HIS A 71 6.25 18.51 -7.71
N TYR A 72 5.77 17.92 -8.77
CA TYR A 72 6.66 17.08 -9.57
C TYR A 72 7.07 17.73 -10.87
N GLN A 73 6.65 18.96 -11.07
CA GLN A 73 6.88 19.57 -12.36
C GLN A 73 8.28 20.10 -12.52
N ASP A 74 8.84 20.58 -11.44
CA ASP A 74 10.14 21.20 -11.52
C ASP A 74 11.21 20.41 -10.84
N GLY A 75 11.08 19.13 -10.86
CA GLY A 75 12.07 18.33 -10.21
C GLY A 75 11.69 18.03 -8.79
N VAL A 76 11.79 16.79 -8.47
CA VAL A 76 11.50 16.32 -7.14
C VAL A 76 12.66 16.71 -6.24
N PRO A 77 12.38 17.25 -5.05
CA PRO A 77 13.46 17.54 -4.12
C PRO A 77 14.32 16.32 -3.87
N GLU A 78 15.58 16.57 -3.64
CA GLU A 78 16.54 15.48 -3.46
C GLU A 78 16.11 14.54 -2.35
N TYR A 79 15.56 15.11 -1.28
CA TYR A 79 15.09 14.29 -0.16
C TYR A 79 14.02 13.30 -0.62
N ASP A 80 13.11 13.75 -1.46
CA ASP A 80 12.03 12.87 -1.93
C ASP A 80 12.56 11.79 -2.84
N ARG A 81 13.55 12.10 -3.64
CA ARG A 81 14.16 11.09 -4.50
C ARG A 81 14.89 10.05 -3.66
N ASP A 82 15.62 10.50 -2.65
CA ASP A 82 16.33 9.59 -1.77
C ASP A 82 15.36 8.70 -1.01
N ARG A 83 14.26 9.29 -0.56
CA ARG A 83 13.23 8.55 0.14
C ARG A 83 12.65 7.45 -0.76
N GLN A 84 12.30 7.82 -1.97
CA GLN A 84 11.70 6.85 -2.87
C GLN A 84 12.70 5.75 -3.23
N ALA A 85 13.94 6.14 -3.54
CA ALA A 85 14.95 5.15 -3.88
C ALA A 85 15.18 4.17 -2.73
N PHE A 86 15.23 4.68 -1.51
CA PHE A 86 15.41 3.82 -0.36
C PHE A 86 14.26 2.82 -0.23
N LEU A 87 13.04 3.33 -0.33
CA LEU A 87 11.88 2.48 -0.14
C LEU A 87 11.77 1.45 -1.27
N GLU A 88 12.08 1.85 -2.49
CA GLU A 88 12.05 0.92 -3.60
C GLU A 88 13.12 -0.16 -3.45
N SER A 89 14.26 0.20 -2.87
CA SER A 89 15.29 -0.79 -2.63
C SER A 89 14.84 -1.85 -1.62
N LYS A 90 13.82 -1.55 -0.84
CA LYS A 90 13.24 -2.51 0.11
C LYS A 90 12.07 -3.26 -0.50
N GLY A 91 11.83 -3.10 -1.79
CA GLY A 91 10.75 -3.79 -2.45
C GLY A 91 9.42 -3.08 -2.41
N THR A 92 9.40 -1.83 -1.97
CA THR A 92 8.15 -1.08 -1.92
C THR A 92 7.76 -0.64 -3.31
N ARG A 93 6.51 -0.85 -3.65
CA ARG A 93 5.92 -0.36 -4.88
C ARG A 93 5.05 0.83 -4.56
N PHE A 94 5.03 1.81 -5.46
CA PHE A 94 4.29 3.05 -5.23
C PHE A 94 3.16 3.23 -6.22
N LEU A 95 2.04 3.72 -5.72
CA LEU A 95 0.91 4.12 -6.53
C LEU A 95 0.49 5.48 -6.01
N ARG A 96 0.57 6.47 -6.88
CA ARG A 96 0.31 7.84 -6.47
C ARG A 96 -0.86 8.43 -7.22
N PHE A 97 -1.64 9.22 -6.51
CA PHE A 97 -2.76 9.95 -7.07
C PHE A 97 -2.65 11.39 -6.66
N THR A 98 -3.05 12.29 -7.55
CA THR A 98 -3.14 13.69 -7.16
C THR A 98 -4.38 13.90 -6.32
N ASN A 99 -4.34 14.97 -5.53
CA ASN A 99 -5.53 15.32 -4.75
C ASN A 99 -6.72 15.54 -5.66
N GLN A 100 -6.48 16.14 -6.82
CA GLN A 100 -7.55 16.42 -7.75
C GLN A 100 -8.19 15.14 -8.26
N GLU A 101 -7.36 14.14 -8.58
CA GLU A 101 -7.92 12.85 -9.02
C GLU A 101 -8.82 12.26 -7.95
N VAL A 102 -8.39 12.36 -6.70
CA VAL A 102 -9.19 11.82 -5.61
C VAL A 102 -10.50 12.55 -5.49
N TYR A 103 -10.48 13.88 -5.58
CA TYR A 103 -11.70 14.65 -5.43
C TYR A 103 -12.65 14.45 -6.60
N GLN A 104 -12.13 14.36 -7.79
CA GLN A 104 -12.97 14.39 -8.99
C GLN A 104 -13.31 13.01 -9.51
N ASN A 105 -12.53 12.01 -9.20
CA ASN A 105 -12.75 10.69 -9.78
C ASN A 105 -12.35 9.59 -8.81
N ILE A 106 -12.97 9.60 -7.64
CA ILE A 106 -12.64 8.58 -6.64
C ILE A 106 -12.94 7.17 -7.15
N ASP A 107 -13.96 7.02 -7.98
CA ASP A 107 -14.25 5.70 -8.51
C ASP A 107 -13.13 5.19 -9.41
N GLY A 108 -12.56 6.08 -10.21
CA GLY A 108 -11.40 5.70 -11.02
C GLY A 108 -10.18 5.37 -10.18
N VAL A 109 -10.01 6.10 -9.07
CA VAL A 109 -8.92 5.82 -8.15
C VAL A 109 -9.09 4.41 -7.58
N VAL A 110 -10.31 4.09 -7.13
CA VAL A 110 -10.58 2.76 -6.57
C VAL A 110 -10.36 1.69 -7.63
N ASP A 111 -10.80 1.92 -8.85
CA ASP A 111 -10.60 0.95 -9.92
C ASP A 111 -9.13 0.72 -10.19
N LYS A 112 -8.34 1.78 -10.17
CA LYS A 112 -6.90 1.63 -10.40
C LYS A 112 -6.25 0.84 -9.27
N ILE A 113 -6.65 1.13 -8.05
CA ILE A 113 -6.11 0.39 -6.91
C ILE A 113 -6.46 -1.08 -7.04
N ARG A 114 -7.71 -1.37 -7.39
CA ARG A 114 -8.13 -2.76 -7.55
C ARG A 114 -7.33 -3.46 -8.64
N GLU A 115 -7.13 -2.78 -9.74
CA GLU A 115 -6.38 -3.33 -10.85
C GLU A 115 -4.95 -3.67 -10.42
N VAL A 116 -4.31 -2.75 -9.71
CA VAL A 116 -2.93 -2.96 -9.27
C VAL A 116 -2.85 -4.11 -8.28
N ILE A 117 -3.80 -4.19 -7.35
CA ILE A 117 -3.81 -5.28 -6.39
C ILE A 117 -3.88 -6.62 -7.12
N CYS A 118 -4.80 -6.73 -8.06
CA CYS A 118 -4.97 -7.98 -8.77
C CYS A 118 -3.73 -8.34 -9.57
N ARG A 119 -3.13 -7.35 -10.22
CA ARG A 119 -1.94 -7.59 -11.00
C ARG A 119 -0.77 -8.04 -10.13
N LEU A 120 -0.59 -7.40 -9.00
CA LEU A 120 0.51 -7.76 -8.12
C LEU A 120 0.32 -9.13 -7.53
N ARG A 121 -0.91 -9.53 -7.29
CA ARG A 121 -1.15 -10.86 -6.77
C ARG A 121 -0.86 -11.95 -7.80
N GLU A 122 -0.97 -11.61 -9.07
CA GLU A 122 -0.64 -12.57 -10.11
C GLU A 122 0.85 -12.77 -10.29
N VAL A 123 1.60 -11.66 -10.28
CA VAL A 123 3.02 -11.75 -10.61
C VAL A 123 3.90 -11.99 -9.40
N THR A 124 3.41 -11.66 -8.22
CA THR A 124 4.19 -11.80 -7.00
C THR A 124 3.50 -12.83 -6.11
N PRO A 125 4.07 -14.00 -5.97
CA PRO A 125 3.44 -14.98 -5.12
C PRO A 125 3.20 -14.38 -3.75
N PRO A 126 2.00 -14.49 -3.26
CA PRO A 126 1.72 -13.93 -1.95
C PRO A 126 2.55 -14.60 -0.88
N VAL A 127 2.87 -13.81 0.13
CA VAL A 127 3.66 -14.33 1.23
C VAL A 127 2.99 -15.54 1.86
N TYR A 128 1.67 -15.54 1.88
CA TYR A 128 0.98 -16.65 2.52
C TYR A 128 1.17 -17.98 1.81
N LEU A 129 1.64 -17.97 0.58
CA LEU A 129 1.93 -19.21 -0.09
C LEU A 129 3.20 -19.86 0.43
N SER A 130 4.05 -19.09 1.06
CA SER A 130 5.26 -19.67 1.64
C SER A 130 4.97 -20.30 2.99
N ARG A 131 3.80 -20.09 3.54
CA ARG A 131 3.36 -20.76 4.76
C ARG A 131 2.18 -21.64 4.44
N PRO A 132 2.07 -22.77 5.07
CA PRO A 132 0.95 -23.65 4.80
C PRO A 132 -0.35 -22.94 5.13
N HIS A 133 -1.14 -22.78 4.17
CA HIS A 133 -2.47 -22.25 4.36
C HIS A 133 -3.43 -23.42 4.27
N ARG A 134 -3.95 -23.81 5.36
CA ARG A 134 -4.67 -25.05 5.44
C ARG A 134 -5.79 -25.18 4.44
N SER A 135 -6.58 -24.14 4.31
CA SER A 135 -7.70 -24.26 3.39
C SER A 135 -7.25 -24.47 1.97
N LEU A 136 -6.23 -23.74 1.56
CA LEU A 136 -5.75 -23.89 0.20
C LEU A 136 -5.23 -25.30 -0.04
N ILE A 137 -4.52 -25.81 0.94
CA ILE A 137 -3.97 -27.14 0.79
C ILE A 137 -5.08 -28.16 0.66
N LYS A 138 -6.09 -28.02 1.50
CA LYS A 138 -7.19 -28.95 1.44
C LYS A 138 -7.90 -28.88 0.11
N GLU A 139 -8.12 -27.69 -0.35
CA GLU A 139 -8.81 -27.53 -1.62
C GLU A 139 -8.05 -28.18 -2.75
N ARG A 140 -6.74 -28.00 -2.74
CA ARG A 140 -5.98 -28.60 -3.79
C ARG A 140 -6.05 -30.10 -3.76
N GLU A 141 -5.92 -30.64 -2.60
CA GLU A 141 -5.97 -32.07 -2.47
C GLU A 141 -7.32 -32.60 -2.90
N ALA A 142 -8.35 -31.92 -2.47
CA ALA A 142 -9.68 -32.36 -2.84
C ALA A 142 -9.89 -32.23 -4.34
N GLY A 143 -9.44 -31.12 -4.88
CA GLY A 143 -9.64 -30.86 -6.28
C GLY A 143 -8.73 -31.68 -7.15
N GLY A 144 -7.70 -32.18 -6.53
CA GLY A 144 -6.76 -32.85 -7.37
C GLY A 144 -6.16 -31.92 -8.34
N SER A 145 -6.32 -30.88 -8.35
CA SER A 145 -5.95 -30.11 -9.26
C SER A 145 -5.23 -29.13 -9.16
N SER A 146 -5.01 -28.81 -9.38
CA SER A 146 -4.50 -28.02 -9.39
C SER A 146 -4.35 -27.02 -9.81
N PHE A 147 -4.47 -26.43 -9.84
CA PHE A 147 -4.44 -25.41 -10.23
C PHE A 147 -3.99 -24.58 -9.89
N PHE A 148 -4.13 -24.26 -9.54
CA PHE A 148 -4.06 -23.43 -9.30
C PHE A 148 -3.41 -22.97 -9.11
N ILE A 149 -3.35 -23.14 -8.95
CA ILE A 149 -3.05 -22.71 -8.75
C ILE A 149 -2.58 -22.40 -8.90
#